data_a07cee947649b624f384b90ce0fb2758
#
_entry.id   a07cee947649b624f384b90ce0fb2758
#
_cell.length_a   1.000
_cell.length_b   1.000
_cell.length_c   1.000
_cell.angle_alpha   90.00
_cell.angle_beta   90.00
_cell.angle_gamma   90.00
#
_symmetry.space_group_name_H-M   'P 1'
#
loop_
_entity.id
_entity.type
_entity.pdbx_description
1 polymer ?
#
loop_
_entity_poly.entity_id
_entity_poly.type
_entity_poly.pdbx_seq_one_letter_code
_entity_poly.pdbx_strand_id
1 'polypeptide(L)'
;MVIHMQQKKENDNIMNYDTVRLDDENNAIIIIDQTKLPGSIELIALKTAEEIWDAIYLLRVRGAPAIGVAAAFGIYLLAKQGSASDYDTFHEEFVKQKEYLDSARPTAVNLSWALNRMQGVLEAHAGEDVSKIKEYLKAEAVEIWQEDIRVCKKIGEYGLTLVKPGDGILTHCNAGQLATSKYGTATAPIYLGEEKGYHFKVFADETRPLLQGARLTAFELQSSGVDVTLI
;
A
#
# COMPACT_ATOMS: atom_id res chain seq x y z
N MET A 1 -26.58 9.59 -12.78
CA MET A 1 -27.02 8.22 -12.44
C MET A 1 -26.74 8.05 -10.94
N VAL A 2 -27.77 8.11 -10.10
CA VAL A 2 -27.59 7.96 -8.64
C VAL A 2 -27.43 6.47 -8.37
N ILE A 3 -26.21 6.05 -7.99
CA ILE A 3 -25.98 4.68 -7.55
C ILE A 3 -26.42 4.59 -6.09
N HIS A 4 -27.58 3.98 -5.84
CA HIS A 4 -27.97 3.60 -4.49
C HIS A 4 -27.08 2.44 -4.04
N MET A 5 -26.08 2.75 -3.20
CA MET A 5 -25.28 1.72 -2.53
C MET A 5 -26.15 1.05 -1.46
N GLN A 6 -26.20 -0.29 -1.50
CA GLN A 6 -26.94 -1.10 -0.52
C GLN A 6 -26.40 -0.84 0.90
N GLN A 7 -27.30 -0.98 1.90
CA GLN A 7 -27.03 -0.73 3.32
C GLN A 7 -25.74 -1.41 3.80
N LYS A 8 -24.81 -0.60 4.30
CA LYS A 8 -23.55 -1.01 4.96
C LYS A 8 -23.83 -1.96 6.14
N LYS A 9 -23.11 -3.07 6.17
CA LYS A 9 -22.86 -3.77 7.44
C LYS A 9 -21.89 -2.90 8.26
N GLU A 10 -22.09 -2.78 9.56
CA GLU A 10 -21.30 -1.96 10.51
C GLU A 10 -19.77 -2.23 10.50
N ASN A 11 -19.32 -3.24 9.75
CA ASN A 11 -17.91 -3.70 9.69
C ASN A 11 -17.16 -3.35 8.41
N ASP A 12 -17.72 -2.59 7.48
CA ASP A 12 -17.11 -2.33 6.15
C ASP A 12 -16.28 -1.04 6.10
N ASN A 13 -15.76 -0.52 7.23
CA ASN A 13 -14.86 0.59 7.23
C ASN A 13 -13.48 0.14 6.71
N ILE A 14 -13.03 0.73 5.61
CA ILE A 14 -11.73 0.39 4.99
C ILE A 14 -10.56 0.60 5.94
N MET A 15 -10.67 1.52 6.91
CA MET A 15 -9.64 1.78 7.91
C MET A 15 -9.37 0.60 8.85
N ASN A 16 -10.28 -0.39 8.88
CA ASN A 16 -10.11 -1.64 9.65
C ASN A 16 -9.23 -2.67 8.92
N TYR A 17 -8.82 -2.40 7.69
CA TYR A 17 -8.02 -3.29 6.86
C TYR A 17 -6.65 -2.67 6.58
N ASP A 18 -5.62 -3.50 6.57
CA ASP A 18 -4.32 -3.12 6.02
C ASP A 18 -4.37 -3.22 4.50
N THR A 19 -3.91 -2.20 3.80
CA THR A 19 -3.79 -2.22 2.33
C THR A 19 -2.85 -3.33 1.88
N VAL A 20 -1.74 -3.48 2.61
CA VAL A 20 -0.72 -4.52 2.42
C VAL A 20 -0.24 -4.98 3.80
N ARG A 21 -0.25 -6.28 4.06
CA ARG A 21 0.19 -6.88 5.32
C ARG A 21 1.09 -8.09 5.08
N LEU A 22 2.15 -8.20 5.85
CA LEU A 22 2.97 -9.40 5.89
C LEU A 22 2.31 -10.48 6.78
N ASP A 23 2.09 -11.65 6.22
CA ASP A 23 1.73 -12.87 6.95
C ASP A 23 2.94 -13.82 6.90
N ASP A 24 3.90 -13.54 7.78
CA ASP A 24 5.19 -14.22 7.78
C ASP A 24 5.08 -15.71 8.15
N GLU A 25 4.12 -16.08 8.98
CA GLU A 25 3.89 -17.47 9.39
C GLU A 25 3.41 -18.33 8.22
N ASN A 26 2.55 -17.79 7.38
CA ASN A 26 2.00 -18.48 6.21
C ASN A 26 2.77 -18.20 4.91
N ASN A 27 3.91 -17.52 4.99
CA ASN A 27 4.72 -17.08 3.84
C ASN A 27 3.87 -16.38 2.77
N ALA A 28 3.13 -15.37 3.18
CA ALA A 28 2.22 -14.65 2.29
C ALA A 28 2.27 -13.13 2.50
N ILE A 29 2.00 -12.37 1.45
CA ILE A 29 1.56 -10.99 1.54
C ILE A 29 0.04 -11.00 1.41
N ILE A 30 -0.65 -10.38 2.33
CA ILE A 30 -2.10 -10.18 2.24
C ILE A 30 -2.35 -8.77 1.71
N ILE A 31 -3.11 -8.66 0.64
CA ILE A 31 -3.51 -7.37 0.06
C ILE A 31 -5.03 -7.29 -0.10
N ILE A 32 -5.54 -6.05 -0.15
CA ILE A 32 -6.89 -5.79 -0.65
C ILE A 32 -6.83 -5.85 -2.18
N ASP A 33 -7.64 -6.72 -2.82
CA ASP A 33 -7.79 -6.69 -4.28
C ASP A 33 -8.58 -5.45 -4.71
N GLN A 34 -7.86 -4.38 -5.06
CA GLN A 34 -8.46 -3.09 -5.41
C GLN A 34 -9.21 -3.13 -6.75
N THR A 35 -9.08 -4.19 -7.54
CA THR A 35 -9.86 -4.37 -8.78
C THR A 35 -11.33 -4.71 -8.50
N LYS A 36 -11.63 -5.19 -7.29
CA LYS A 36 -12.98 -5.56 -6.84
C LYS A 36 -13.74 -4.39 -6.21
N LEU A 37 -13.02 -3.33 -5.81
CA LEU A 37 -13.62 -2.14 -5.23
C LEU A 37 -14.35 -1.30 -6.28
N PRO A 38 -15.46 -0.65 -5.93
CA PRO A 38 -16.12 -0.61 -4.62
C PRO A 38 -17.12 -1.75 -4.37
N GLY A 39 -17.19 -2.75 -5.24
CA GLY A 39 -18.21 -3.81 -5.19
C GLY A 39 -18.05 -4.73 -3.98
N SER A 40 -16.83 -5.13 -3.66
CA SER A 40 -16.51 -5.98 -2.50
C SER A 40 -15.09 -5.71 -1.99
N ILE A 41 -14.88 -5.86 -0.67
CA ILE A 41 -13.55 -5.90 -0.07
C ILE A 41 -13.11 -7.37 -0.06
N GLU A 42 -12.17 -7.72 -0.92
CA GLU A 42 -11.61 -9.07 -0.99
C GLU A 42 -10.14 -9.02 -0.61
N LEU A 43 -9.74 -9.89 0.33
CA LEU A 43 -8.36 -10.07 0.72
C LEU A 43 -7.80 -11.27 -0.03
N ILE A 44 -6.64 -11.09 -0.67
CA ILE A 44 -5.93 -12.17 -1.35
C ILE A 44 -4.54 -12.35 -0.76
N ALA A 45 -4.10 -13.61 -0.72
CA ALA A 45 -2.77 -14.00 -0.25
C ALA A 45 -1.86 -14.25 -1.46
N LEU A 46 -0.71 -13.58 -1.50
CA LEU A 46 0.30 -13.72 -2.55
C LEU A 46 1.50 -14.44 -1.96
N LYS A 47 1.94 -15.54 -2.58
CA LYS A 47 2.98 -16.44 -2.05
C LYS A 47 4.14 -16.67 -3.01
N THR A 48 3.94 -16.44 -4.30
CA THR A 48 4.94 -16.66 -5.34
C THR A 48 5.34 -15.37 -6.04
N ALA A 49 6.46 -15.39 -6.72
CA ALA A 49 6.93 -14.24 -7.50
C ALA A 49 5.91 -13.82 -8.56
N GLU A 50 5.29 -14.80 -9.22
CA GLU A 50 4.27 -14.57 -10.25
C GLU A 50 3.03 -13.91 -9.67
N GLU A 51 2.53 -14.38 -8.52
CA GLU A 51 1.35 -13.79 -7.86
C GLU A 51 1.61 -12.35 -7.44
N ILE A 52 2.82 -12.05 -6.93
CA ILE A 52 3.22 -10.70 -6.54
C ILE A 52 3.34 -9.80 -7.76
N TRP A 53 4.00 -10.28 -8.81
CA TRP A 53 4.15 -9.57 -10.07
C TRP A 53 2.79 -9.24 -10.70
N ASP A 54 1.91 -10.24 -10.81
CA ASP A 54 0.56 -10.10 -11.32
C ASP A 54 -0.27 -9.09 -10.51
N ALA A 55 -0.16 -9.12 -9.19
CA ALA A 55 -0.90 -8.20 -8.33
C ALA A 55 -0.49 -6.73 -8.57
N ILE A 56 0.79 -6.48 -8.82
CA ILE A 56 1.31 -5.15 -9.15
C ILE A 56 0.94 -4.76 -10.59
N TYR A 57 1.13 -5.65 -11.55
CA TYR A 57 0.85 -5.42 -12.96
C TYR A 57 -0.63 -5.18 -13.25
N LEU A 58 -1.50 -6.00 -12.67
CA LEU A 58 -2.96 -5.93 -12.83
C LEU A 58 -3.62 -4.89 -11.93
N LEU A 59 -2.83 -4.10 -11.18
CA LEU A 59 -3.33 -3.07 -10.27
C LEU A 59 -4.23 -3.60 -9.13
N ARG A 60 -4.05 -4.86 -8.73
CA ARG A 60 -4.70 -5.40 -7.52
C ARG A 60 -4.17 -4.70 -6.27
N VAL A 61 -2.87 -4.41 -6.25
CA VAL A 61 -2.24 -3.41 -5.37
C VAL A 61 -1.71 -2.28 -6.24
N ARG A 62 -1.99 -1.03 -5.87
CA ARG A 62 -1.62 0.17 -6.62
C ARG A 62 -1.42 1.36 -5.68
N GLY A 63 -0.91 2.47 -6.24
CA GLY A 63 -0.46 3.62 -5.46
C GLY A 63 1.03 3.48 -5.10
N ALA A 64 1.77 4.60 -5.22
CA ALA A 64 3.23 4.53 -5.15
C ALA A 64 3.74 3.90 -3.84
N PRO A 65 3.31 4.34 -2.63
CA PRO A 65 3.81 3.72 -1.39
C PRO A 65 3.35 2.27 -1.23
N ALA A 66 2.07 1.95 -1.50
CA ALA A 66 1.56 0.59 -1.33
C ALA A 66 2.28 -0.43 -2.24
N ILE A 67 2.64 -0.04 -3.47
CA ILE A 67 3.44 -0.88 -4.37
C ILE A 67 4.84 -1.11 -3.79
N GLY A 68 5.48 -0.07 -3.25
CA GLY A 68 6.81 -0.18 -2.62
C GLY A 68 6.79 -1.13 -1.42
N VAL A 69 5.78 -1.02 -0.55
CA VAL A 69 5.60 -1.92 0.61
C VAL A 69 5.34 -3.36 0.15
N ALA A 70 4.46 -3.56 -0.84
CA ALA A 70 4.19 -4.88 -1.40
C ALA A 70 5.46 -5.51 -2.00
N ALA A 71 6.28 -4.73 -2.68
CA ALA A 71 7.55 -5.17 -3.24
C ALA A 71 8.58 -5.53 -2.15
N ALA A 72 8.69 -4.73 -1.09
CA ALA A 72 9.59 -5.00 0.02
C ALA A 72 9.22 -6.30 0.76
N PHE A 73 7.94 -6.48 1.09
CA PHE A 73 7.46 -7.73 1.67
C PHE A 73 7.64 -8.91 0.70
N GLY A 74 7.38 -8.68 -0.59
CA GLY A 74 7.51 -9.71 -1.64
C GLY A 74 8.92 -10.22 -1.77
N ILE A 75 9.88 -9.34 -1.97
CA ILE A 75 11.30 -9.75 -2.13
C ILE A 75 11.84 -10.40 -0.86
N TYR A 76 11.41 -9.94 0.33
CA TYR A 76 11.74 -10.59 1.59
C TYR A 76 11.20 -12.03 1.63
N LEU A 77 9.92 -12.26 1.30
CA LEU A 77 9.32 -13.60 1.32
C LEU A 77 9.98 -14.54 0.32
N LEU A 78 10.32 -14.07 -0.88
CA LEU A 78 11.03 -14.86 -1.87
C LEU A 78 12.44 -15.23 -1.37
N ALA A 79 13.17 -14.28 -0.80
CA ALA A 79 14.46 -14.52 -0.18
C ALA A 79 14.36 -15.52 0.99
N LYS A 80 13.33 -15.40 1.84
CA LYS A 80 13.07 -16.33 2.95
C LYS A 80 12.84 -17.75 2.47
N GLN A 81 12.12 -17.95 1.36
CA GLN A 81 11.80 -19.26 0.78
C GLN A 81 12.99 -19.87 0.02
N GLY A 82 13.95 -19.06 -0.41
CA GLY A 82 15.16 -19.53 -1.09
C GLY A 82 15.97 -20.49 -0.23
N SER A 83 16.57 -21.50 -0.86
CA SER A 83 17.36 -22.57 -0.20
C SER A 83 18.86 -22.31 -0.18
N ALA A 84 19.34 -21.23 -0.81
CA ALA A 84 20.74 -20.86 -0.83
C ALA A 84 21.30 -20.71 0.59
N SER A 85 22.47 -21.32 0.84
CA SER A 85 23.15 -21.28 2.13
C SER A 85 24.45 -20.48 2.12
N ASP A 86 24.98 -20.17 0.94
CA ASP A 86 26.13 -19.28 0.72
C ASP A 86 25.66 -17.93 0.18
N TYR A 87 26.47 -16.90 0.44
CA TYR A 87 26.11 -15.53 0.09
C TYR A 87 26.02 -15.31 -1.43
N ASP A 88 26.95 -15.86 -2.21
CA ASP A 88 27.03 -15.57 -3.64
C ASP A 88 25.78 -16.12 -4.37
N THR A 89 25.41 -17.36 -4.09
CA THR A 89 24.18 -17.97 -4.62
C THR A 89 22.94 -17.21 -4.15
N PHE A 90 22.89 -16.83 -2.86
CA PHE A 90 21.76 -16.08 -2.30
C PHE A 90 21.60 -14.71 -2.94
N HIS A 91 22.72 -14.01 -3.18
CA HIS A 91 22.74 -12.72 -3.86
C HIS A 91 22.25 -12.82 -5.31
N GLU A 92 22.74 -13.81 -6.07
CA GLU A 92 22.30 -14.02 -7.45
C GLU A 92 20.79 -14.32 -7.54
N GLU A 93 20.27 -15.19 -6.67
CA GLU A 93 18.84 -15.49 -6.58
C GLU A 93 18.01 -14.23 -6.24
N PHE A 94 18.48 -13.44 -5.27
CA PHE A 94 17.82 -12.21 -4.86
C PHE A 94 17.76 -11.18 -5.99
N VAL A 95 18.87 -10.94 -6.68
CA VAL A 95 18.94 -9.98 -7.80
C VAL A 95 18.00 -10.41 -8.92
N LYS A 96 17.97 -11.69 -9.26
CA LYS A 96 17.06 -12.22 -10.27
C LYS A 96 15.58 -12.01 -9.90
N GLN A 97 15.22 -12.26 -8.64
CA GLN A 97 13.85 -12.03 -8.16
C GLN A 97 13.50 -10.54 -8.13
N LYS A 98 14.45 -9.70 -7.73
CA LYS A 98 14.31 -8.25 -7.76
C LYS A 98 14.01 -7.73 -9.18
N GLU A 99 14.82 -8.13 -10.16
CA GLU A 99 14.64 -7.73 -11.56
C GLU A 99 13.27 -8.18 -12.09
N TYR A 100 12.86 -9.38 -11.74
CA TYR A 100 11.55 -9.90 -12.12
C TYR A 100 10.42 -9.04 -11.54
N LEU A 101 10.42 -8.75 -10.25
CA LEU A 101 9.40 -7.91 -9.62
C LEU A 101 9.41 -6.48 -10.16
N ASP A 102 10.59 -5.90 -10.40
CA ASP A 102 10.75 -4.53 -10.92
C ASP A 102 10.14 -4.39 -12.32
N SER A 103 10.18 -5.46 -13.12
CA SER A 103 9.60 -5.49 -14.46
C SER A 103 8.07 -5.37 -14.49
N ALA A 104 7.37 -5.56 -13.35
CA ALA A 104 5.93 -5.47 -13.31
C ALA A 104 5.42 -4.07 -13.67
N ARG A 105 6.13 -3.01 -13.24
CA ARG A 105 5.81 -1.63 -13.58
C ARG A 105 7.06 -0.76 -13.65
N PRO A 106 7.77 -0.74 -14.80
CA PRO A 106 9.08 -0.08 -14.93
C PRO A 106 9.09 1.43 -14.65
N THR A 107 7.91 2.08 -14.68
CA THR A 107 7.77 3.52 -14.39
C THR A 107 7.35 3.82 -12.94
N ALA A 108 7.12 2.80 -12.13
CA ALA A 108 6.71 2.97 -10.74
C ALA A 108 7.93 3.19 -9.83
N VAL A 109 8.34 4.43 -9.64
CA VAL A 109 9.56 4.82 -8.89
C VAL A 109 9.65 4.15 -7.52
N ASN A 110 8.56 4.06 -6.77
CA ASN A 110 8.57 3.45 -5.44
C ASN A 110 8.78 1.94 -5.47
N LEU A 111 8.44 1.26 -6.56
CA LEU A 111 8.74 -0.16 -6.75
C LEU A 111 10.26 -0.38 -6.76
N SER A 112 10.95 0.27 -7.70
CA SER A 112 12.41 0.18 -7.82
C SER A 112 13.12 0.70 -6.58
N TRP A 113 12.62 1.80 -5.97
CA TRP A 113 13.17 2.35 -4.73
C TRP A 113 13.16 1.32 -3.59
N ALA A 114 12.02 0.69 -3.34
CA ALA A 114 11.89 -0.30 -2.26
C ALA A 114 12.78 -1.52 -2.52
N LEU A 115 12.78 -2.04 -3.74
CA LEU A 115 13.61 -3.17 -4.13
C LEU A 115 15.12 -2.86 -4.03
N ASN A 116 15.54 -1.65 -4.42
CA ASN A 116 16.94 -1.20 -4.27
C ASN A 116 17.32 -1.04 -2.79
N ARG A 117 16.41 -0.51 -1.96
CA ARG A 117 16.64 -0.39 -0.51
C ARG A 117 16.84 -1.75 0.13
N MET A 118 16.03 -2.75 -0.25
CA MET A 118 16.17 -4.13 0.20
C MET A 118 17.48 -4.77 -0.27
N GLN A 119 17.90 -4.53 -1.52
CA GLN A 119 19.20 -4.99 -2.01
C GLN A 119 20.36 -4.34 -1.25
N GLY A 120 20.27 -3.05 -0.92
CA GLY A 120 21.26 -2.36 -0.10
C GLY A 120 21.47 -3.02 1.27
N VAL A 121 20.40 -3.52 1.90
CA VAL A 121 20.50 -4.29 3.16
C VAL A 121 21.24 -5.62 2.93
N LEU A 122 20.90 -6.35 1.89
CA LEU A 122 21.60 -7.59 1.52
C LEU A 122 23.12 -7.36 1.36
N GLU A 123 23.49 -6.34 0.59
CA GLU A 123 24.88 -6.03 0.27
C GLU A 123 25.66 -5.51 1.49
N ALA A 124 25.01 -4.75 2.37
CA ALA A 124 25.63 -4.27 3.61
C ALA A 124 26.03 -5.40 4.57
N HIS A 125 25.42 -6.57 4.43
CA HIS A 125 25.64 -7.74 5.29
C HIS A 125 26.31 -8.92 4.57
N ALA A 126 27.05 -8.66 3.49
CA ALA A 126 27.69 -9.68 2.63
C ALA A 126 28.61 -10.68 3.35
N GLY A 127 29.12 -10.35 4.54
CA GLY A 127 30.00 -11.23 5.34
C GLY A 127 29.29 -12.06 6.39
N GLU A 128 27.96 -12.01 6.47
CA GLU A 128 27.18 -12.68 7.49
C GLU A 128 26.50 -13.94 6.96
N ASP A 129 26.04 -14.80 7.90
CA ASP A 129 25.27 -15.99 7.53
C ASP A 129 23.95 -15.60 6.83
N VAL A 130 23.56 -16.33 5.80
CA VAL A 130 22.33 -16.09 5.03
C VAL A 130 21.09 -16.04 5.92
N SER A 131 21.04 -16.86 6.98
CA SER A 131 19.96 -16.85 7.96
C SER A 131 19.80 -15.49 8.65
N LYS A 132 20.91 -14.85 9.02
CA LYS A 132 20.90 -13.50 9.61
C LYS A 132 20.53 -12.44 8.59
N ILE A 133 21.02 -12.56 7.34
CA ILE A 133 20.65 -11.63 6.27
C ILE A 133 19.15 -11.65 6.05
N LYS A 134 18.50 -12.81 6.09
CA LYS A 134 17.04 -12.95 6.01
C LYS A 134 16.32 -12.22 7.16
N GLU A 135 16.89 -12.21 8.37
CA GLU A 135 16.34 -11.44 9.51
C GLU A 135 16.45 -9.93 9.29
N TYR A 136 17.57 -9.44 8.76
CA TYR A 136 17.73 -8.02 8.40
C TYR A 136 16.78 -7.60 7.29
N LEU A 137 16.63 -8.42 6.26
CA LEU A 137 15.66 -8.18 5.19
C LEU A 137 14.22 -8.09 5.73
N LYS A 138 13.85 -8.99 6.66
CA LYS A 138 12.55 -8.90 7.33
C LYS A 138 12.38 -7.59 8.08
N ALA A 139 13.37 -7.23 8.90
CA ALA A 139 13.33 -6.02 9.69
C ALA A 139 13.18 -4.77 8.81
N GLU A 140 13.92 -4.72 7.71
CA GLU A 140 13.85 -3.60 6.75
C GLU A 140 12.52 -3.54 6.02
N ALA A 141 11.97 -4.66 5.58
CA ALA A 141 10.66 -4.68 4.94
C ALA A 141 9.55 -4.20 5.89
N VAL A 142 9.61 -4.56 7.16
CA VAL A 142 8.70 -4.06 8.19
C VAL A 142 8.94 -2.57 8.46
N GLU A 143 10.20 -2.11 8.44
CA GLU A 143 10.52 -0.69 8.62
C GLU A 143 9.99 0.16 7.46
N ILE A 144 10.09 -0.29 6.21
CA ILE A 144 9.50 0.39 5.05
C ILE A 144 7.98 0.58 5.24
N TRP A 145 7.29 -0.45 5.70
CA TRP A 145 5.85 -0.39 6.00
C TRP A 145 5.53 0.58 7.13
N GLN A 146 6.26 0.53 8.23
CA GLN A 146 6.06 1.41 9.38
C GLN A 146 6.44 2.87 9.07
N GLU A 147 7.50 3.07 8.30
CA GLU A 147 7.93 4.40 7.86
C GLU A 147 6.83 5.08 7.02
N ASP A 148 6.22 4.34 6.09
CA ASP A 148 5.12 4.86 5.28
C ASP A 148 3.94 5.31 6.17
N ILE A 149 3.55 4.51 7.17
CA ILE A 149 2.49 4.88 8.12
C ILE A 149 2.86 6.17 8.88
N ARG A 150 4.11 6.25 9.39
CA ARG A 150 4.56 7.44 10.14
C ARG A 150 4.59 8.69 9.27
N VAL A 151 5.07 8.57 8.03
CA VAL A 151 5.13 9.68 7.07
C VAL A 151 3.73 10.15 6.72
N CYS A 152 2.81 9.24 6.36
CA CYS A 152 1.43 9.58 6.04
C CYS A 152 0.72 10.25 7.21
N LYS A 153 0.91 9.76 8.44
CA LYS A 153 0.36 10.40 9.64
C LYS A 153 0.88 11.82 9.82
N LYS A 154 2.19 12.03 9.63
CA LYS A 154 2.79 13.36 9.73
C LYS A 154 2.29 14.32 8.65
N ILE A 155 2.11 13.85 7.42
CA ILE A 155 1.45 14.65 6.36
C ILE A 155 0.06 15.10 6.83
N GLY A 156 -0.71 14.20 7.43
CA GLY A 156 -2.01 14.53 7.98
C GLY A 156 -1.95 15.55 9.11
N GLU A 157 -1.05 15.38 10.06
CA GLU A 157 -0.86 16.30 11.19
C GLU A 157 -0.49 17.71 10.72
N TYR A 158 0.45 17.85 9.79
CA TYR A 158 0.82 19.14 9.20
C TYR A 158 -0.28 19.71 8.31
N GLY A 159 -0.94 18.87 7.51
CA GLY A 159 -2.05 19.30 6.65
C GLY A 159 -3.21 19.91 7.45
N LEU A 160 -3.51 19.37 8.64
CA LEU A 160 -4.53 19.92 9.53
C LEU A 160 -4.23 21.33 10.03
N THR A 161 -3.00 21.78 10.00
CA THR A 161 -2.66 23.17 10.38
C THR A 161 -3.07 24.20 9.33
N LEU A 162 -3.41 23.72 8.12
CA LEU A 162 -3.75 24.57 6.95
C LEU A 162 -5.26 24.65 6.70
N VAL A 163 -6.05 23.83 7.38
CA VAL A 163 -7.51 23.73 7.18
C VAL A 163 -8.26 23.92 8.50
N LYS A 164 -9.54 24.23 8.41
CA LYS A 164 -10.42 24.50 9.56
C LYS A 164 -11.60 23.54 9.56
N PRO A 165 -12.23 23.27 10.73
CA PRO A 165 -13.46 22.52 10.81
C PRO A 165 -14.53 23.05 9.83
N GLY A 166 -15.17 22.15 9.10
CA GLY A 166 -16.21 22.46 8.13
C GLY A 166 -15.74 22.95 6.76
N ASP A 167 -14.42 23.04 6.52
CA ASP A 167 -13.89 23.43 5.20
C ASP A 167 -14.31 22.42 4.11
N GLY A 168 -14.45 22.93 2.88
CA GLY A 168 -14.59 22.14 1.67
C GLY A 168 -13.20 21.71 1.15
N ILE A 169 -13.00 20.42 0.90
CA ILE A 169 -11.74 19.89 0.39
C ILE A 169 -11.97 19.18 -0.94
N LEU A 170 -11.24 19.60 -1.97
CA LEU A 170 -11.21 18.90 -3.27
C LEU A 170 -10.04 17.92 -3.29
N THR A 171 -10.30 16.70 -3.74
CA THR A 171 -9.26 15.67 -3.96
C THR A 171 -9.38 15.03 -5.34
N HIS A 172 -8.25 14.68 -5.92
CA HIS A 172 -8.14 14.10 -7.26
C HIS A 172 -7.45 12.75 -7.21
N CYS A 173 -7.86 11.81 -8.07
CA CYS A 173 -7.34 10.47 -8.17
C CYS A 173 -7.54 9.66 -6.87
N ASN A 174 -6.57 8.83 -6.50
CA ASN A 174 -6.57 8.16 -5.20
C ASN A 174 -5.20 8.30 -4.55
N ALA A 175 -5.12 9.16 -3.56
CA ALA A 175 -3.99 9.38 -2.68
C ALA A 175 -4.37 9.10 -1.22
N GLY A 176 -5.26 8.12 -1.02
CA GLY A 176 -5.81 7.70 0.25
C GLY A 176 -5.13 6.45 0.80
N GLN A 177 -5.79 5.81 1.77
CA GLN A 177 -5.30 4.62 2.44
C GLN A 177 -4.96 3.50 1.44
N LEU A 178 -5.79 3.30 0.43
CA LEU A 178 -5.58 2.25 -0.58
C LEU A 178 -4.31 2.47 -1.44
N ALA A 179 -3.73 3.66 -1.41
CA ALA A 179 -2.48 3.97 -2.11
C ALA A 179 -1.23 3.90 -1.21
N THR A 180 -1.41 3.68 0.09
CA THR A 180 -0.37 3.70 1.13
C THR A 180 -0.60 2.53 2.09
N SER A 181 0.21 2.44 3.14
CA SER A 181 -0.01 1.47 4.23
C SER A 181 -1.16 1.90 5.15
N LYS A 182 -1.34 3.23 5.38
CA LYS A 182 -2.42 3.79 6.20
C LYS A 182 -2.55 5.30 5.98
N TYR A 183 -3.76 5.84 6.16
CA TYR A 183 -4.14 7.26 6.08
C TYR A 183 -4.11 7.88 4.68
N GLY A 184 -3.28 7.40 3.77
CA GLY A 184 -3.00 8.10 2.52
C GLY A 184 -2.05 9.28 2.69
N THR A 185 -1.83 10.03 1.62
CA THR A 185 -1.09 11.29 1.62
C THR A 185 -2.05 12.48 1.62
N ALA A 186 -2.68 12.79 0.49
CA ALA A 186 -3.62 13.91 0.40
C ALA A 186 -4.88 13.72 1.27
N THR A 187 -5.32 12.48 1.51
CA THR A 187 -6.47 12.20 2.38
C THR A 187 -6.12 12.10 3.86
N ALA A 188 -4.84 12.04 4.23
CA ALA A 188 -4.43 11.93 5.62
C ALA A 188 -4.97 13.08 6.52
N PRO A 189 -4.96 14.36 6.10
CA PRO A 189 -5.61 15.43 6.85
C PRO A 189 -7.11 15.22 7.02
N ILE A 190 -7.77 14.60 6.03
CA ILE A 190 -9.22 14.34 6.07
C ILE A 190 -9.52 13.31 7.17
N TYR A 191 -8.83 12.17 7.18
CA TYR A 191 -9.01 11.15 8.20
C TYR A 191 -8.72 11.64 9.60
N LEU A 192 -7.56 12.31 9.80
CA LEU A 192 -7.21 12.86 11.11
C LEU A 192 -8.12 14.01 11.55
N GLY A 193 -8.68 14.77 10.60
CA GLY A 193 -9.66 15.79 10.88
C GLY A 193 -10.99 15.18 11.33
N GLU A 194 -11.44 14.11 10.68
CA GLU A 194 -12.67 13.41 11.06
C GLU A 194 -12.54 12.81 12.46
N GLU A 195 -11.39 12.20 12.81
CA GLU A 195 -11.10 11.73 14.18
C GLU A 195 -11.21 12.87 15.22
N LYS A 196 -10.96 14.11 14.83
CA LYS A 196 -11.07 15.31 15.68
C LYS A 196 -12.43 16.02 15.60
N GLY A 197 -13.38 15.51 14.82
CA GLY A 197 -14.69 16.11 14.64
C GLY A 197 -14.69 17.38 13.76
N TYR A 198 -13.80 17.46 12.77
CA TYR A 198 -13.75 18.62 11.86
C TYR A 198 -14.88 18.61 10.84
N HIS A 199 -15.46 17.46 10.50
CA HIS A 199 -16.60 17.30 9.60
C HIS A 199 -16.41 18.06 8.28
N PHE A 200 -15.36 17.71 7.55
CA PHE A 200 -15.07 18.28 6.24
C PHE A 200 -16.14 17.91 5.20
N LYS A 201 -16.36 18.79 4.23
CA LYS A 201 -17.10 18.48 2.99
C LYS A 201 -16.11 18.14 1.90
N VAL A 202 -16.00 16.88 1.55
CA VAL A 202 -15.01 16.43 0.56
C VAL A 202 -15.64 16.30 -0.81
N PHE A 203 -14.99 16.84 -1.82
CA PHE A 203 -15.34 16.69 -3.22
C PHE A 203 -14.26 15.83 -3.88
N ALA A 204 -14.64 14.69 -4.44
CA ALA A 204 -13.73 13.78 -5.11
C ALA A 204 -14.00 13.77 -6.62
N ASP A 205 -12.99 14.15 -7.41
CA ASP A 205 -13.07 13.99 -8.87
C ASP A 205 -13.21 12.51 -9.22
N GLU A 206 -14.04 12.16 -10.22
CA GLU A 206 -14.15 10.78 -10.69
C GLU A 206 -12.83 10.22 -11.25
N THR A 207 -11.99 11.07 -11.80
CA THR A 207 -10.65 10.77 -12.36
C THR A 207 -10.69 9.74 -13.48
N ARG A 208 -11.24 10.17 -14.63
CA ARG A 208 -11.23 9.35 -15.85
C ARG A 208 -9.81 9.12 -16.38
N PRO A 209 -9.52 8.02 -17.12
CA PRO A 209 -10.47 6.97 -17.53
C PRO A 209 -10.61 5.81 -16.54
N LEU A 210 -9.68 5.62 -15.57
CA LEU A 210 -9.66 4.46 -14.68
C LEU A 210 -10.52 4.65 -13.42
N LEU A 211 -11.09 5.83 -13.22
CA LEU A 211 -12.04 6.18 -12.17
C LEU A 211 -11.51 5.92 -10.75
N GLN A 212 -10.22 6.23 -10.49
CA GLN A 212 -9.63 6.03 -9.17
C GLN A 212 -10.34 6.86 -8.09
N GLY A 213 -10.77 8.07 -8.42
CA GLY A 213 -11.55 8.89 -7.51
C GLY A 213 -12.92 8.29 -7.21
N ALA A 214 -13.66 7.91 -8.24
CA ALA A 214 -14.99 7.32 -8.08
C ALA A 214 -14.96 5.95 -7.40
N ARG A 215 -14.04 5.08 -7.80
CA ARG A 215 -14.01 3.69 -7.34
C ARG A 215 -13.32 3.50 -6.00
N LEU A 216 -12.28 4.29 -5.73
CA LEU A 216 -11.41 4.10 -4.58
C LEU A 216 -11.56 5.24 -3.57
N THR A 217 -11.32 6.50 -3.96
CA THR A 217 -11.34 7.62 -3.01
C THR A 217 -12.72 7.87 -2.42
N ALA A 218 -13.77 7.94 -3.25
CA ALA A 218 -15.13 8.11 -2.74
C ALA A 218 -15.55 6.94 -1.86
N PHE A 219 -15.17 5.71 -2.23
CA PHE A 219 -15.44 4.52 -1.45
C PHE A 219 -14.74 4.55 -0.08
N GLU A 220 -13.41 4.79 -0.03
CA GLU A 220 -12.66 4.77 1.23
C GLU A 220 -13.13 5.88 2.19
N LEU A 221 -13.37 7.08 1.69
CA LEU A 221 -13.85 8.19 2.50
C LEU A 221 -15.27 7.93 3.03
N GLN A 222 -16.20 7.51 2.15
CA GLN A 222 -17.56 7.19 2.57
C GLN A 222 -17.60 6.04 3.58
N SER A 223 -16.77 4.98 3.36
CA SER A 223 -16.71 3.85 4.30
C SER A 223 -16.21 4.26 5.68
N SER A 224 -15.45 5.35 5.76
CA SER A 224 -14.91 5.90 7.00
C SER A 224 -15.79 6.97 7.65
N GLY A 225 -16.98 7.24 7.08
CA GLY A 225 -17.96 8.19 7.64
C GLY A 225 -17.77 9.63 7.18
N VAL A 226 -16.82 9.90 6.27
CA VAL A 226 -16.57 11.25 5.73
C VAL A 226 -17.69 11.65 4.76
N ASP A 227 -18.16 12.92 4.85
CA ASP A 227 -19.11 13.51 3.90
C ASP A 227 -18.40 13.77 2.57
N VAL A 228 -18.62 12.88 1.60
CA VAL A 228 -17.97 12.93 0.28
C VAL A 228 -18.97 13.03 -0.85
N THR A 229 -18.75 13.99 -1.75
CA THR A 229 -19.48 14.18 -3.00
C THR A 229 -18.57 13.83 -4.18
N LEU A 230 -19.01 12.90 -5.03
CA LEU A 230 -18.34 12.58 -6.29
C LEU A 230 -18.73 13.59 -7.37
N ILE A 231 -17.72 14.16 -8.08
CA ILE A 231 -17.90 15.15 -9.14
C ILE A 231 -17.14 14.76 -10.42
#